data_1d9acedb453b6f9cc31791443ad7ec0d
#
_entry.id   1d9acedb453b6f9cc31791443ad7ec0d
#
_cell.length_a   1.000
_cell.length_b   1.000
_cell.length_c   1.000
_cell.angle_alpha   90.00
_cell.angle_beta   90.00
_cell.angle_gamma   90.00
#
_symmetry.space_group_name_H-M   'P 1'
#
loop_
_entity.id
_entity.type
_entity.pdbx_description
1 polymer ?
#
loop_
_entity_poly.entity_id
_entity_poly.type
_entity_poly.pdbx_seq_one_letter_code
_entity_poly.pdbx_strand_id
1 'polypeptide(L)'
;MNYVIVGACAAGLAAAEAVRKADAKGNITMLTEEAYFPYSRPSISYFLKGKVKESDMALRKPSFYKTNNINVITNAKVTSIDRKNKTVKVGKKSYSYDKLCLATGSKPFVPPMENVEGKENAVTFLDLASAKELKSLANENTKAVVIGAGLIGMKAAEGLVKISKSVDVVELAPVSYTHLTLPTSGMV
;
A
#
# COMPACT_ATOMS: atom_id res chain seq x y z
N MET A 1 -13.24 24.94 5.21
CA MET A 1 -11.96 24.51 5.81
C MET A 1 -11.07 23.82 4.79
N ASN A 2 -9.75 23.83 5.00
CA ASN A 2 -8.78 23.09 4.21
C ASN A 2 -8.34 21.85 4.97
N TYR A 3 -8.62 20.69 4.42
CA TYR A 3 -8.24 19.40 4.96
C TYR A 3 -7.11 18.81 4.12
N VAL A 4 -6.01 18.46 4.77
CA VAL A 4 -4.91 17.73 4.11
C VAL A 4 -4.83 16.34 4.71
N ILE A 5 -4.80 15.33 3.86
CA ILE A 5 -4.70 13.91 4.23
C ILE A 5 -3.41 13.37 3.60
N VAL A 6 -2.49 12.90 4.43
CA VAL A 6 -1.23 12.30 3.97
C VAL A 6 -1.38 10.79 3.95
N GLY A 7 -1.36 10.23 2.76
CA GLY A 7 -1.65 8.84 2.46
C GLY A 7 -3.01 8.67 1.77
N ALA A 8 -3.02 7.93 0.67
CA ALA A 8 -4.19 7.77 -0.20
C ALA A 8 -4.64 6.29 -0.35
N CYS A 9 -4.36 5.47 0.64
CA CYS A 9 -4.90 4.10 0.69
C CYS A 9 -6.26 4.08 1.42
N ALA A 10 -6.71 2.92 1.89
CA ALA A 10 -8.03 2.72 2.50
C ALA A 10 -8.33 3.72 3.64
N ALA A 11 -7.39 3.91 4.57
CA ALA A 11 -7.57 4.83 5.70
C ALA A 11 -7.70 6.30 5.25
N GLY A 12 -6.83 6.74 4.33
CA GLY A 12 -6.88 8.11 3.81
C GLY A 12 -8.15 8.38 3.01
N LEU A 13 -8.58 7.42 2.19
CA LEU A 13 -9.81 7.53 1.44
C LEU A 13 -11.05 7.57 2.36
N ALA A 14 -11.10 6.69 3.36
CA ALA A 14 -12.19 6.69 4.36
C ALA A 14 -12.25 8.02 5.13
N ALA A 15 -11.08 8.59 5.49
CA ALA A 15 -11.01 9.91 6.11
C ALA A 15 -11.56 11.00 5.18
N ALA A 16 -11.19 10.99 3.89
CA ALA A 16 -11.70 11.95 2.91
C ALA A 16 -13.22 11.85 2.75
N GLU A 17 -13.77 10.64 2.69
CA GLU A 17 -15.21 10.39 2.63
C GLU A 17 -15.93 10.88 3.88
N ALA A 18 -15.37 10.62 5.07
CA ALA A 18 -15.93 11.08 6.34
C ALA A 18 -15.91 12.62 6.43
N VAL A 19 -14.81 13.25 6.06
CA VAL A 19 -14.72 14.72 6.00
C VAL A 19 -15.77 15.30 5.07
N ARG A 20 -15.94 14.72 3.86
CA ARG A 20 -16.94 15.22 2.90
C ARG A 20 -18.37 15.10 3.42
N LYS A 21 -18.69 14.05 4.18
CA LYS A 21 -19.99 13.91 4.84
C LYS A 21 -20.21 14.96 5.91
N ALA A 22 -19.16 15.33 6.66
CA ALA A 22 -19.23 16.30 7.75
C ALA A 22 -19.15 17.75 7.25
N ASP A 23 -18.39 18.01 6.19
CA ASP A 23 -18.19 19.35 5.59
C ASP A 23 -18.36 19.26 4.07
N ALA A 24 -19.56 19.59 3.62
CA ALA A 24 -19.91 19.54 2.19
C ALA A 24 -19.11 20.51 1.31
N LYS A 25 -18.55 21.60 1.90
CA LYS A 25 -17.87 22.69 1.17
C LYS A 25 -16.37 22.75 1.41
N GLY A 26 -15.82 21.99 2.35
CA GLY A 26 -14.40 22.00 2.68
C GLY A 26 -13.53 21.53 1.51
N ASN A 27 -12.33 22.09 1.38
CA ASN A 27 -11.35 21.65 0.41
C ASN A 27 -10.61 20.44 0.96
N ILE A 28 -10.62 19.32 0.23
CA ILE A 28 -9.94 18.09 0.64
C ILE A 28 -8.80 17.80 -0.33
N THR A 29 -7.57 17.76 0.19
CA THR A 29 -6.39 17.37 -0.58
C THR A 29 -5.78 16.12 0.03
N MET A 30 -5.66 15.07 -0.78
CA MET A 30 -4.96 13.84 -0.44
C MET A 30 -3.60 13.82 -1.11
N LEU A 31 -2.54 13.58 -0.35
CA LEU A 31 -1.16 13.51 -0.83
C LEU A 31 -0.66 12.08 -0.71
N THR A 32 -0.15 11.51 -1.79
CA THR A 32 0.45 10.18 -1.77
C THR A 32 1.80 10.16 -2.48
N GLU A 33 2.77 9.46 -1.91
CA GLU A 33 4.07 9.25 -2.56
C GLU A 33 3.98 8.29 -3.76
N GLU A 34 2.95 7.45 -3.81
CA GLU A 34 2.72 6.52 -4.91
C GLU A 34 2.26 7.23 -6.18
N ALA A 35 2.57 6.65 -7.33
CA ALA A 35 2.16 7.16 -8.65
C ALA A 35 0.68 6.85 -8.98
N TYR A 36 -0.01 6.17 -8.09
CA TYR A 36 -1.35 5.60 -8.34
C TYR A 36 -2.42 6.30 -7.51
N PHE A 37 -3.63 6.38 -8.08
CA PHE A 37 -4.83 6.71 -7.32
C PHE A 37 -5.12 5.62 -6.28
N PRO A 38 -5.95 5.91 -5.24
CA PRO A 38 -6.28 4.95 -4.20
C PRO A 38 -6.76 3.62 -4.76
N TYR A 39 -6.06 2.54 -4.43
CA TYR A 39 -6.35 1.18 -4.88
C TYR A 39 -6.39 0.20 -3.71
N SER A 40 -6.97 -0.98 -3.95
CA SER A 40 -7.03 -2.07 -2.99
C SER A 40 -5.67 -2.76 -2.85
N ARG A 41 -4.92 -2.47 -1.78
CA ARG A 41 -3.63 -3.16 -1.50
C ARG A 41 -3.77 -4.69 -1.40
N PRO A 42 -4.78 -5.27 -0.79
CA PRO A 42 -4.95 -6.72 -0.80
C PRO A 42 -5.03 -7.32 -2.21
N SER A 43 -5.44 -6.53 -3.20
CA SER A 43 -5.57 -7.01 -4.58
C SER A 43 -4.23 -7.18 -5.31
N ILE A 44 -3.10 -6.69 -4.76
CA ILE A 44 -1.78 -6.87 -5.39
C ILE A 44 -1.40 -8.35 -5.57
N SER A 45 -1.81 -9.22 -4.66
CA SER A 45 -1.59 -10.66 -4.78
C SER A 45 -2.39 -11.28 -5.94
N TYR A 46 -3.60 -10.79 -6.17
CA TYR A 46 -4.43 -11.22 -7.31
C TYR A 46 -3.90 -10.65 -8.64
N PHE A 47 -3.35 -9.42 -8.60
CA PHE A 47 -2.64 -8.82 -9.74
C PHE A 47 -1.40 -9.64 -10.10
N LEU A 48 -0.60 -10.04 -9.12
CA LEU A 48 0.58 -10.88 -9.33
C LEU A 48 0.20 -12.23 -9.99
N LYS A 49 -0.91 -12.84 -9.56
CA LYS A 49 -1.47 -14.07 -10.14
C LYS A 49 -2.09 -13.89 -11.54
N GLY A 50 -2.20 -12.65 -12.02
CA GLY A 50 -2.90 -12.34 -13.27
C GLY A 50 -4.44 -12.46 -13.22
N LYS A 51 -5.04 -12.56 -12.00
CA LYS A 51 -6.50 -12.67 -11.82
C LYS A 51 -7.22 -11.33 -11.84
N VAL A 52 -6.52 -10.23 -11.56
CA VAL A 52 -7.06 -8.88 -11.51
C VAL A 52 -6.17 -7.97 -12.33
N LYS A 53 -6.76 -7.12 -13.16
CA LYS A 53 -6.03 -6.07 -13.89
C LYS A 53 -5.81 -4.87 -12.98
N GLU A 54 -4.79 -4.08 -13.28
CA GLU A 54 -4.51 -2.84 -12.54
C GLU A 54 -5.71 -1.90 -12.51
N SER A 55 -6.42 -1.75 -13.63
CA SER A 55 -7.64 -0.92 -13.75
C SER A 55 -8.73 -1.29 -12.76
N ASP A 56 -8.80 -2.58 -12.38
CA ASP A 56 -9.87 -3.12 -11.56
C ASP A 56 -9.55 -3.05 -10.06
N MET A 57 -8.34 -2.61 -9.71
CA MET A 57 -7.88 -2.46 -8.33
C MET A 57 -8.33 -1.14 -7.69
N ALA A 58 -8.81 -0.18 -8.47
CA ALA A 58 -9.19 1.14 -7.97
C ALA A 58 -10.30 1.06 -6.91
N LEU A 59 -10.10 1.68 -5.75
CA LEU A 59 -11.11 1.74 -4.68
C LEU A 59 -12.34 2.57 -5.08
N ARG A 60 -12.14 3.59 -5.90
CA ARG A 60 -13.21 4.44 -6.45
C ARG A 60 -12.87 4.82 -7.89
N LYS A 61 -13.88 4.99 -8.72
CA LYS A 61 -13.72 5.51 -10.08
C LYS A 61 -13.22 6.97 -10.05
N PRO A 62 -12.48 7.45 -11.06
CA PRO A 62 -12.01 8.84 -11.12
C PRO A 62 -13.12 9.89 -10.95
N SER A 63 -14.32 9.60 -11.46
CA SER A 63 -15.51 10.46 -11.30
C SER A 63 -15.87 10.71 -9.84
N PHE A 64 -15.66 9.74 -8.95
CA PHE A 64 -15.95 9.88 -7.52
C PHE A 64 -15.17 11.04 -6.90
N TYR A 65 -13.87 11.14 -7.17
CA TYR A 65 -13.03 12.21 -6.61
C TYR A 65 -13.48 13.58 -7.12
N LYS A 66 -13.81 13.66 -8.41
CA LYS A 66 -14.34 14.88 -9.03
C LYS A 66 -15.68 15.31 -8.42
N THR A 67 -16.63 14.37 -8.34
CA THR A 67 -17.97 14.65 -7.80
C THR A 67 -17.93 15.07 -6.33
N ASN A 68 -16.99 14.50 -5.56
CA ASN A 68 -16.82 14.80 -4.15
C ASN A 68 -15.81 15.94 -3.88
N ASN A 69 -15.33 16.63 -4.93
CA ASN A 69 -14.32 17.67 -4.82
C ASN A 69 -13.15 17.27 -3.91
N ILE A 70 -12.59 16.09 -4.17
CA ILE A 70 -11.41 15.53 -3.50
C ILE A 70 -10.24 15.63 -4.47
N ASN A 71 -9.24 16.43 -4.13
CA ASN A 71 -8.02 16.58 -4.92
C ASN A 71 -7.00 15.53 -4.49
N VAL A 72 -6.69 14.56 -5.36
CA VAL A 72 -5.68 13.53 -5.12
C VAL A 72 -4.42 13.89 -5.88
N ILE A 73 -3.31 14.08 -5.16
CA ILE A 73 -2.00 14.41 -5.73
C ILE A 73 -1.07 13.21 -5.52
N THR A 74 -0.74 12.56 -6.62
CA THR A 74 0.19 11.43 -6.69
C THR A 74 1.64 11.93 -6.81
N ASN A 75 2.63 11.05 -6.58
CA ASN A 75 4.05 11.39 -6.54
C ASN A 75 4.35 12.58 -5.59
N ALA A 76 3.58 12.67 -4.52
CA ALA A 76 3.59 13.77 -3.56
C ALA A 76 4.11 13.29 -2.20
N LYS A 77 5.39 12.95 -2.13
CA LYS A 77 6.05 12.55 -0.89
C LYS A 77 6.14 13.73 0.07
N VAL A 78 5.40 13.66 1.17
CA VAL A 78 5.49 14.65 2.25
C VAL A 78 6.82 14.45 2.98
N THR A 79 7.62 15.50 3.06
CA THR A 79 8.96 15.47 3.67
C THR A 79 9.01 16.14 5.03
N SER A 80 8.10 17.07 5.31
CA SER A 80 8.03 17.72 6.63
C SER A 80 6.64 18.31 6.91
N ILE A 81 6.34 18.46 8.19
CA ILE A 81 5.12 19.07 8.70
C ILE A 81 5.52 20.21 9.63
N ASP A 82 5.06 21.42 9.28
CA ASP A 82 5.17 22.60 10.14
C ASP A 82 3.85 22.79 10.91
N ARG A 83 3.85 22.38 12.17
CA ARG A 83 2.66 22.44 13.03
C ARG A 83 2.29 23.88 13.42
N LYS A 84 3.28 24.77 13.53
CA LYS A 84 3.06 26.17 13.92
C LYS A 84 2.37 26.94 12.80
N ASN A 85 2.86 26.78 11.57
CA ASN A 85 2.32 27.44 10.39
C ASN A 85 1.23 26.59 9.69
N LYS A 86 0.89 25.41 10.23
CA LYS A 86 -0.09 24.47 9.67
C LYS A 86 0.15 24.21 8.19
N THR A 87 1.36 23.79 7.83
CA THR A 87 1.71 23.42 6.45
C THR A 87 2.40 22.09 6.37
N VAL A 88 2.23 21.39 5.25
CA VAL A 88 3.03 20.20 4.89
C VAL A 88 3.82 20.49 3.63
N LYS A 89 5.07 19.99 3.55
CA LYS A 89 5.96 20.19 2.42
C LYS A 89 6.05 18.93 1.55
N VAL A 90 6.01 19.17 0.23
CA VAL A 90 6.21 18.17 -0.82
C VAL A 90 7.22 18.73 -1.81
N GLY A 91 8.48 18.36 -1.69
CA GLY A 91 9.56 18.98 -2.46
C GLY A 91 9.60 20.50 -2.22
N LYS A 92 9.44 21.29 -3.29
CA LYS A 92 9.40 22.76 -3.22
C LYS A 92 7.99 23.33 -2.95
N LYS A 93 6.94 22.50 -2.96
CA LYS A 93 5.55 22.94 -2.74
C LYS A 93 5.18 22.83 -1.27
N SER A 94 4.31 23.73 -0.80
CA SER A 94 3.71 23.68 0.54
C SER A 94 2.19 23.69 0.42
N TYR A 95 1.54 22.91 1.28
CA TYR A 95 0.08 22.82 1.37
C TYR A 95 -0.33 23.23 2.76
N SER A 96 -1.12 24.32 2.86
CA SER A 96 -1.69 24.77 4.13
C SER A 96 -2.90 23.92 4.51
N TYR A 97 -3.13 23.76 5.82
CA TYR A 97 -4.26 23.01 6.32
C TYR A 97 -4.87 23.68 7.56
N ASP A 98 -6.17 23.52 7.73
CA ASP A 98 -6.87 23.77 8.99
C ASP A 98 -6.85 22.50 9.85
N LYS A 99 -7.03 21.35 9.18
CA LYS A 99 -6.99 20.01 9.78
C LYS A 99 -6.08 19.09 8.94
N LEU A 100 -5.25 18.32 9.63
CA LEU A 100 -4.33 17.35 9.03
C LEU A 100 -4.67 15.94 9.52
N CYS A 101 -4.78 15.01 8.58
CA CYS A 101 -4.90 13.58 8.87
C CYS A 101 -3.64 12.85 8.36
N LEU A 102 -3.04 12.04 9.21
CA LEU A 102 -1.92 11.18 8.85
C LEU A 102 -2.42 9.75 8.68
N ALA A 103 -2.38 9.26 7.45
CA ALA A 103 -2.79 7.93 7.03
C ALA A 103 -1.68 7.25 6.19
N THR A 104 -0.43 7.44 6.61
CA THR A 104 0.78 7.07 5.87
C THR A 104 1.03 5.57 5.76
N GLY A 105 0.34 4.76 6.55
CA GLY A 105 0.54 3.32 6.58
C GLY A 105 1.87 2.92 7.23
N SER A 106 2.45 1.83 6.73
CA SER A 106 3.70 1.26 7.22
C SER A 106 4.63 0.89 6.07
N LYS A 107 5.88 0.66 6.40
CA LYS A 107 6.88 0.08 5.48
C LYS A 107 7.25 -1.33 5.96
N PRO A 108 7.65 -2.22 5.03
CA PRO A 108 8.18 -3.52 5.42
C PRO A 108 9.43 -3.34 6.29
N PHE A 109 9.51 -4.11 7.35
CA PHE A 109 10.77 -4.31 8.04
C PHE A 109 11.57 -5.37 7.28
N VAL A 110 12.74 -5.01 6.78
CA VAL A 110 13.69 -5.93 6.17
C VAL A 110 14.81 -6.16 7.18
N PRO A 111 14.90 -7.34 7.80
CA PRO A 111 16.00 -7.64 8.71
C PRO A 111 17.33 -7.63 7.96
N PRO A 112 18.45 -7.31 8.61
CA PRO A 112 19.75 -7.41 8.00
C PRO A 112 20.03 -8.87 7.59
N MET A 113 20.36 -9.08 6.33
CA MET A 113 20.65 -10.41 5.77
C MET A 113 21.90 -10.31 4.91
N GLU A 114 22.86 -11.21 5.14
CA GLU A 114 24.07 -11.26 4.34
C GLU A 114 23.73 -11.51 2.86
N ASN A 115 24.41 -10.78 1.98
CA ASN A 115 24.30 -10.90 0.53
C ASN A 115 22.91 -10.59 -0.07
N VAL A 116 22.00 -9.95 0.65
CA VAL A 116 20.67 -9.57 0.15
C VAL A 116 20.56 -8.07 -0.11
N GLU A 117 21.16 -7.24 0.74
CA GLU A 117 21.10 -5.79 0.60
C GLU A 117 21.67 -5.31 -0.73
N GLY A 118 20.94 -4.43 -1.42
CA GLY A 118 21.34 -3.84 -2.70
C GLY A 118 21.23 -4.79 -3.91
N LYS A 119 20.65 -5.98 -3.76
CA LYS A 119 20.39 -6.89 -4.88
C LYS A 119 19.13 -6.51 -5.63
N GLU A 120 19.23 -6.34 -6.95
CA GLU A 120 18.10 -5.99 -7.82
C GLU A 120 16.97 -7.03 -7.83
N ASN A 121 17.28 -8.28 -7.48
CA ASN A 121 16.30 -9.36 -7.38
C ASN A 121 15.73 -9.58 -5.96
N ALA A 122 16.05 -8.69 -5.02
CA ALA A 122 15.52 -8.72 -3.66
C ALA A 122 14.44 -7.63 -3.49
N VAL A 123 13.18 -8.03 -3.57
CA VAL A 123 12.01 -7.13 -3.62
C VAL A 123 11.10 -7.37 -2.43
N THR A 124 10.62 -6.29 -1.83
CA THR A 124 9.54 -6.39 -0.83
C THR A 124 8.18 -6.48 -1.52
N PHE A 125 7.18 -7.04 -0.86
CA PHE A 125 5.82 -7.17 -1.41
C PHE A 125 4.83 -6.39 -0.56
N LEU A 126 4.63 -5.09 -0.88
CA LEU A 126 3.77 -4.22 -0.08
C LEU A 126 2.75 -3.41 -0.89
N ASP A 127 3.14 -2.95 -2.07
CA ASP A 127 2.40 -2.00 -2.90
C ASP A 127 2.35 -2.44 -4.36
N LEU A 128 1.66 -1.67 -5.19
CA LEU A 128 1.50 -2.00 -6.60
C LEU A 128 2.83 -1.89 -7.37
N ALA A 129 3.71 -0.97 -6.97
CA ALA A 129 5.02 -0.83 -7.60
C ALA A 129 5.86 -2.08 -7.39
N SER A 130 5.97 -2.53 -6.14
CA SER A 130 6.70 -3.77 -5.79
C SER A 130 6.06 -5.02 -6.41
N ALA A 131 4.73 -5.07 -6.53
CA ALA A 131 4.04 -6.16 -7.21
C ALA A 131 4.34 -6.19 -8.72
N LYS A 132 4.45 -5.03 -9.38
CA LYS A 132 4.86 -4.91 -10.78
C LYS A 132 6.31 -5.31 -10.99
N GLU A 133 7.19 -4.84 -10.12
CA GLU A 133 8.60 -5.19 -10.13
C GLU A 133 8.78 -6.71 -9.98
N LEU A 134 8.16 -7.32 -8.98
CA LEU A 134 8.20 -8.76 -8.75
C LEU A 134 7.67 -9.53 -9.97
N LYS A 135 6.58 -9.05 -10.58
CA LYS A 135 6.01 -9.66 -11.78
C LYS A 135 6.93 -9.56 -12.99
N SER A 136 7.75 -8.50 -13.09
CA SER A 136 8.71 -8.34 -14.19
C SER A 136 9.95 -9.23 -14.04
N LEU A 137 10.33 -9.54 -12.79
CA LEU A 137 11.47 -10.41 -12.48
C LEU A 137 11.13 -11.90 -12.57
N ALA A 138 9.85 -12.27 -12.37
CA ALA A 138 9.42 -13.66 -12.35
C ALA A 138 8.98 -14.17 -13.73
N ASN A 139 9.45 -15.38 -14.07
CA ASN A 139 9.07 -16.10 -15.27
C ASN A 139 9.14 -17.62 -15.00
N GLU A 140 8.76 -18.45 -15.98
CA GLU A 140 8.71 -19.92 -15.89
C GLU A 140 10.03 -20.60 -15.50
N ASN A 141 11.17 -19.91 -15.62
CA ASN A 141 12.48 -20.41 -15.22
C ASN A 141 12.94 -19.89 -13.85
N THR A 142 12.22 -18.94 -13.27
CA THR A 142 12.57 -18.30 -12.00
C THR A 142 12.42 -19.26 -10.83
N LYS A 143 13.46 -19.38 -10.03
CA LYS A 143 13.37 -19.99 -8.68
C LYS A 143 13.26 -18.86 -7.67
N ALA A 144 12.14 -18.76 -7.00
CA ALA A 144 11.87 -17.69 -6.05
C ALA A 144 12.03 -18.18 -4.61
N VAL A 145 12.56 -17.33 -3.75
CA VAL A 145 12.58 -17.56 -2.30
C VAL A 145 11.78 -16.44 -1.63
N VAL A 146 10.82 -16.81 -0.80
CA VAL A 146 10.04 -15.89 0.01
C VAL A 146 10.54 -15.97 1.45
N ILE A 147 11.03 -14.86 1.97
CA ILE A 147 11.53 -14.77 3.34
C ILE A 147 10.42 -14.19 4.23
N GLY A 148 9.97 -15.02 5.18
CA GLY A 148 8.85 -14.74 6.06
C GLY A 148 7.56 -15.42 5.61
N ALA A 149 7.04 -16.34 6.44
CA ALA A 149 5.79 -17.06 6.20
C ALA A 149 4.58 -16.43 6.88
N GLY A 150 4.61 -15.12 7.10
CA GLY A 150 3.45 -14.33 7.51
C GLY A 150 2.44 -14.16 6.37
N LEU A 151 1.32 -13.48 6.66
CA LEU A 151 0.22 -13.29 5.70
C LEU A 151 0.69 -12.74 4.34
N ILE A 152 1.54 -11.71 4.37
CA ILE A 152 2.02 -11.05 3.14
C ILE A 152 2.96 -11.98 2.37
N GLY A 153 3.91 -12.64 3.05
CA GLY A 153 4.83 -13.58 2.42
C GLY A 153 4.07 -14.75 1.77
N MET A 154 3.11 -15.33 2.46
CA MET A 154 2.28 -16.41 1.91
C MET A 154 1.43 -15.95 0.71
N LYS A 155 0.96 -14.70 0.71
CA LYS A 155 0.25 -14.12 -0.44
C LYS A 155 1.17 -13.83 -1.62
N ALA A 156 2.41 -13.46 -1.37
CA ALA A 156 3.44 -13.35 -2.42
C ALA A 156 3.77 -14.73 -3.00
N ALA A 157 4.04 -15.73 -2.13
CA ALA A 157 4.31 -17.10 -2.55
C ALA A 157 3.18 -17.69 -3.41
N GLU A 158 1.92 -17.52 -2.96
CA GLU A 158 0.73 -17.95 -3.72
C GLU A 158 0.65 -17.30 -5.12
N GLY A 159 1.11 -16.05 -5.24
CA GLY A 159 1.21 -15.35 -6.53
C GLY A 159 2.32 -15.92 -7.41
N LEU A 160 3.50 -16.09 -6.82
CA LEU A 160 4.71 -16.54 -7.50
C LEU A 160 4.62 -17.98 -8.03
N VAL A 161 3.98 -18.89 -7.30
CA VAL A 161 3.76 -20.30 -7.74
C VAL A 161 3.11 -20.38 -9.13
N LYS A 162 2.35 -19.36 -9.53
CA LYS A 162 1.68 -19.33 -10.84
C LYS A 162 2.56 -18.88 -11.99
N ILE A 163 3.67 -18.21 -11.69
CA ILE A 163 4.51 -17.54 -12.70
C ILE A 163 5.98 -17.93 -12.59
N SER A 164 6.36 -18.75 -11.62
CA SER A 164 7.74 -19.17 -11.37
C SER A 164 7.88 -20.70 -11.47
N LYS A 165 9.12 -21.16 -11.69
CA LYS A 165 9.46 -22.58 -11.74
C LYS A 165 9.32 -23.26 -10.40
N SER A 166 9.79 -22.62 -9.33
CA SER A 166 9.66 -23.07 -7.95
C SER A 166 9.57 -21.89 -6.99
N VAL A 167 8.96 -22.09 -5.87
CA VAL A 167 8.87 -21.11 -4.78
C VAL A 167 9.18 -21.83 -3.48
N ASP A 168 10.25 -21.39 -2.83
CA ASP A 168 10.63 -21.84 -1.49
C ASP A 168 10.23 -20.76 -0.49
N VAL A 169 9.73 -21.15 0.69
CA VAL A 169 9.38 -20.22 1.76
C VAL A 169 10.27 -20.52 2.96
N VAL A 170 10.97 -19.49 3.43
CA VAL A 170 11.87 -19.57 4.59
C VAL A 170 11.27 -18.76 5.74
N GLU A 171 11.12 -19.37 6.89
CA GLU A 171 10.60 -18.74 8.11
C GLU A 171 11.57 -18.99 9.26
N LEU A 172 11.84 -17.94 10.03
CA LEU A 172 12.72 -18.01 11.19
C LEU A 172 12.01 -18.62 12.41
N ALA A 173 10.72 -18.35 12.57
CA ALA A 173 9.93 -18.86 13.68
C ALA A 173 9.46 -20.29 13.41
N PRO A 174 9.40 -21.17 14.45
CA PRO A 174 8.94 -22.55 14.30
C PRO A 174 7.45 -22.65 13.94
N VAL A 175 6.72 -21.54 14.03
CA VAL A 175 5.27 -21.47 13.74
C VAL A 175 5.02 -20.33 12.76
N SER A 176 4.54 -20.69 11.58
CA SER A 176 4.07 -19.74 10.58
C SER A 176 2.64 -19.32 10.94
N TYR A 177 2.06 -18.38 10.28
CA TYR A 177 0.66 -17.96 10.11
C TYR A 177 -0.41 -18.47 11.12
N THR A 178 -0.19 -19.58 11.81
CA THR A 178 -1.15 -20.25 12.72
C THR A 178 -1.48 -19.46 13.99
N HIS A 179 -0.70 -18.42 14.33
CA HIS A 179 -1.00 -17.52 15.45
C HIS A 179 -2.08 -16.48 15.12
N LEU A 180 -2.51 -16.40 13.88
CA LEU A 180 -3.63 -15.56 13.44
C LEU A 180 -4.95 -16.35 13.37
N THR A 181 -5.09 -17.42 14.14
CA THR A 181 -6.41 -17.93 14.42
C THR A 181 -7.16 -16.83 15.16
N LEU A 182 -8.17 -16.27 14.51
CA LEU A 182 -9.20 -15.52 15.20
C LEU A 182 -9.61 -16.35 16.43
N PRO A 183 -9.69 -15.75 17.61
CA PRO A 183 -10.28 -16.46 18.73
C PRO A 183 -11.65 -16.94 18.26
N THR A 184 -11.79 -18.22 18.03
CA THR A 184 -13.08 -18.88 17.87
C THR A 184 -13.72 -18.82 19.24
N SER A 185 -14.26 -17.64 19.59
CA SER A 185 -15.11 -17.50 20.76
C SER A 185 -16.35 -18.34 20.48
N GLY A 186 -16.36 -19.53 21.09
CA GLY A 186 -17.55 -20.23 21.46
C GLY A 186 -18.59 -20.42 20.36
N MET A 187 -18.40 -21.44 19.53
CA MET A 187 -19.58 -22.20 19.14
C MET A 187 -19.78 -23.28 20.20
N VAL A 188 -20.72 -23.03 21.09
CA VAL A 188 -21.42 -24.03 21.87
C VAL A 188 -22.54 -24.55 21.00
#